data_6427c9564b4d77057d594ed26cc1f1e2
#
_entry.id   6427c9564b4d77057d594ed26cc1f1e2
#
_cell.length_a   1.000
_cell.length_b   1.000
_cell.length_c   1.000
_cell.angle_alpha   90.00
_cell.angle_beta   90.00
_cell.angle_gamma   90.00
#
_symmetry.space_group_name_H-M   'P 1'
#
loop_
_entity.id
_entity.type
_entity.pdbx_description
1 polymer ?
#
loop_
_entity_poly.entity_id
_entity_poly.type
_entity_poly.pdbx_seq_one_letter_code
_entity_poly.pdbx_strand_id
1 'polypeptide(L)'
;MSMLQDADALPQLIGDYKPLDQWQAHLNTLFYRLRGDKLRTYYQTFASADYRLAHALAADYFEQVTKREKSAPRSTPLVILELGPGNGNLAACFLSHLKTLDKTSAVYPRVQYVLIDWEQATLDGALAHPDLAAHKDRVRAVVGTVDQLPGIADQSVDRIICNELWNDLPTKLMAKNAGDIEEEFMRPNLSETLHATIQDWSKFVRAFEAKDIETLKTFPPFLEIGRAHV
;
A
#
# COMPACT_ATOMS: atom_id res chain seq x y z
N MET A 1 -10.90 -36.33 -10.41
CA MET A 1 -12.00 -36.50 -9.50
C MET A 1 -11.37 -36.89 -8.16
N SER A 2 -11.33 -36.21 -7.10
CA SER A 2 -12.15 -35.20 -6.53
C SER A 2 -11.48 -34.69 -5.24
N MET A 3 -10.47 -33.78 -5.33
CA MET A 3 -10.01 -33.03 -4.15
C MET A 3 -10.93 -31.85 -3.80
N LEU A 4 -11.82 -31.46 -4.73
CA LEU A 4 -12.72 -30.31 -4.54
C LEU A 4 -13.95 -30.62 -3.68
N GLN A 5 -14.41 -31.89 -3.62
CA GLN A 5 -15.62 -32.26 -2.85
C GLN A 5 -15.38 -32.27 -1.34
N ASP A 6 -14.15 -32.53 -0.87
CA ASP A 6 -13.84 -32.53 0.56
C ASP A 6 -13.60 -31.10 1.12
N ALA A 7 -13.23 -30.15 0.28
CA ALA A 7 -12.98 -28.76 0.71
C ALA A 7 -14.26 -28.05 1.17
N ASP A 8 -15.40 -28.35 0.57
CA ASP A 8 -16.70 -27.73 0.94
C ASP A 8 -17.27 -28.26 2.28
N ALA A 9 -16.68 -29.31 2.82
CA ALA A 9 -17.08 -29.88 4.10
C ALA A 9 -16.32 -29.33 5.31
N LEU A 10 -15.32 -28.45 5.09
CA LEU A 10 -14.53 -27.90 6.18
C LEU A 10 -15.34 -26.90 7.01
N PRO A 11 -15.51 -27.11 8.32
CA PRO A 11 -16.37 -26.26 9.16
C PRO A 11 -15.83 -24.84 9.37
N GLN A 12 -14.56 -24.62 9.08
CA GLN A 12 -13.85 -23.35 9.24
C GLN A 12 -13.88 -22.44 8.00
N LEU A 13 -14.66 -22.77 6.98
CA LEU A 13 -14.83 -21.94 5.79
C LEU A 13 -15.67 -20.68 6.09
N ILE A 14 -15.26 -19.55 5.53
CA ILE A 14 -15.89 -18.25 5.74
C ILE A 14 -16.49 -17.75 4.42
N GLY A 15 -17.75 -17.33 4.48
CA GLY A 15 -18.44 -16.70 3.34
C GLY A 15 -18.59 -17.61 2.12
N ASP A 16 -18.79 -17.00 0.96
CA ASP A 16 -18.99 -17.67 -0.31
C ASP A 16 -17.72 -17.70 -1.16
N TYR A 17 -17.71 -18.51 -2.22
CA TYR A 17 -16.69 -18.45 -3.24
C TYR A 17 -16.74 -17.11 -3.96
N LYS A 18 -15.60 -16.39 -4.00
CA LYS A 18 -15.42 -15.11 -4.72
C LYS A 18 -14.08 -15.11 -5.46
N PRO A 19 -13.92 -14.28 -6.48
CA PRO A 19 -12.63 -14.01 -7.08
C PRO A 19 -11.59 -13.60 -6.02
N LEU A 20 -10.33 -13.98 -6.22
CA LEU A 20 -9.24 -13.72 -5.26
C LEU A 20 -9.13 -12.24 -4.91
N ASP A 21 -9.22 -11.34 -5.90
CA ASP A 21 -9.11 -9.89 -5.70
C ASP A 21 -10.11 -9.35 -4.69
N GLN A 22 -11.34 -9.89 -4.67
CA GLN A 22 -12.37 -9.46 -3.72
C GLN A 22 -12.03 -9.89 -2.29
N TRP A 23 -11.53 -11.12 -2.10
CA TRP A 23 -11.11 -11.56 -0.78
C TRP A 23 -9.83 -10.87 -0.33
N GLN A 24 -8.89 -10.63 -1.23
CA GLN A 24 -7.67 -9.89 -0.92
C GLN A 24 -7.99 -8.47 -0.44
N ALA A 25 -8.84 -7.73 -1.15
CA ALA A 25 -9.30 -6.40 -0.74
C ALA A 25 -10.02 -6.43 0.63
N HIS A 26 -10.83 -7.48 0.87
CA HIS A 26 -11.53 -7.68 2.14
C HIS A 26 -10.54 -7.92 3.29
N LEU A 27 -9.61 -8.86 3.12
CA LEU A 27 -8.60 -9.22 4.11
C LEU A 27 -7.66 -8.06 4.41
N ASN A 28 -7.20 -7.34 3.39
CA ASN A 28 -6.37 -6.16 3.56
C ASN A 28 -7.09 -5.09 4.39
N THR A 29 -8.37 -4.81 4.09
CA THR A 29 -9.16 -3.88 4.90
C THR A 29 -9.21 -4.28 6.37
N LEU A 30 -9.51 -5.55 6.65
CA LEU A 30 -9.55 -6.08 8.02
C LEU A 30 -8.18 -5.97 8.69
N PHE A 31 -7.14 -6.38 7.99
CA PHE A 31 -5.78 -6.36 8.49
C PHE A 31 -5.34 -4.97 8.94
N TYR A 32 -5.45 -3.97 8.06
CA TYR A 32 -5.04 -2.60 8.36
C TYR A 32 -5.86 -2.01 9.50
N ARG A 33 -7.18 -2.21 9.51
CA ARG A 33 -8.06 -1.68 10.56
C ARG A 33 -7.91 -2.36 11.91
N LEU A 34 -7.67 -3.66 11.95
CA LEU A 34 -7.44 -4.39 13.21
C LEU A 34 -6.09 -4.04 13.84
N ARG A 35 -5.09 -3.76 13.03
CA ARG A 35 -3.74 -3.41 13.50
C ARG A 35 -3.61 -1.94 13.87
N GLY A 36 -4.27 -1.05 13.15
CA GLY A 36 -4.23 0.39 13.41
C GLY A 36 -2.80 0.91 13.58
N ASP A 37 -2.56 1.74 14.60
CA ASP A 37 -1.24 2.34 14.88
C ASP A 37 -0.12 1.33 15.17
N LYS A 38 -0.48 0.12 15.60
CA LYS A 38 0.50 -0.97 15.82
C LYS A 38 1.16 -1.46 14.54
N LEU A 39 0.56 -1.17 13.38
CA LEU A 39 1.11 -1.55 12.09
C LEU A 39 2.55 -1.04 11.93
N ARG A 40 2.81 0.19 12.34
CA ARG A 40 4.13 0.82 12.26
C ARG A 40 5.21 0.12 13.08
N THR A 41 4.81 -0.62 14.11
CA THR A 41 5.74 -1.37 14.97
C THR A 41 6.13 -2.71 14.36
N TYR A 42 5.25 -3.30 13.53
CA TYR A 42 5.43 -4.64 12.96
C TYR A 42 5.88 -4.62 11.51
N TYR A 43 5.57 -3.57 10.77
CA TYR A 43 5.83 -3.47 9.34
C TYR A 43 6.83 -2.35 9.07
N GLN A 44 8.10 -2.70 9.11
CA GLN A 44 9.16 -1.81 8.65
C GLN A 44 9.73 -2.39 7.37
N THR A 45 9.44 -1.74 6.26
CA THR A 45 10.12 -2.00 5.00
C THR A 45 11.50 -1.37 5.02
N PHE A 46 12.37 -1.76 4.10
CA PHE A 46 13.67 -1.12 3.95
C PHE A 46 13.54 0.39 3.76
N ALA A 47 12.58 0.81 2.92
CA ALA A 47 12.36 2.24 2.65
C ALA A 47 11.80 3.01 3.85
N SER A 48 11.09 2.36 4.78
CA SER A 48 10.52 3.02 5.97
C SER A 48 11.53 3.27 7.09
N ALA A 49 12.70 2.64 7.04
CA ALA A 49 13.72 2.71 8.10
C ALA A 49 15.10 3.14 7.60
N ASP A 50 15.32 3.22 6.28
CA ASP A 50 16.62 3.48 5.68
C ASP A 50 16.53 4.57 4.59
N TYR A 51 17.60 5.31 4.43
CA TYR A 51 17.68 6.44 3.49
C TYR A 51 18.23 6.08 2.10
N ARG A 52 18.92 4.95 1.96
CA ARG A 52 19.71 4.62 0.76
C ARG A 52 18.89 4.57 -0.52
N LEU A 53 17.71 3.95 -0.47
CA LEU A 53 16.79 3.92 -1.62
C LEU A 53 16.34 5.32 -2.00
N ALA A 54 15.90 6.11 -1.01
CA ALA A 54 15.43 7.47 -1.24
C ALA A 54 16.52 8.37 -1.83
N HIS A 55 17.76 8.25 -1.34
CA HIS A 55 18.90 8.97 -1.88
C HIS A 55 19.24 8.57 -3.31
N ALA A 56 19.21 7.27 -3.62
CA ALA A 56 19.45 6.79 -4.99
C ALA A 56 18.37 7.31 -5.95
N LEU A 57 17.10 7.26 -5.55
CA LEU A 57 15.98 7.79 -6.34
C LEU A 57 16.07 9.30 -6.54
N ALA A 58 16.47 10.05 -5.51
CA ALA A 58 16.65 11.50 -5.59
C ALA A 58 17.80 11.88 -6.53
N ALA A 59 18.93 11.16 -6.47
CA ALA A 59 20.07 11.37 -7.34
C ALA A 59 19.74 11.09 -8.81
N ASP A 60 19.09 9.95 -9.08
CA ASP A 60 18.60 9.59 -10.42
C ASP A 60 17.61 10.65 -10.96
N TYR A 61 16.67 11.07 -10.12
CA TYR A 61 15.69 12.09 -10.50
C TYR A 61 16.37 13.43 -10.82
N PHE A 62 17.29 13.87 -9.97
CA PHE A 62 18.04 15.11 -10.19
C PHE A 62 18.83 15.08 -11.50
N GLU A 63 19.53 13.97 -11.78
CA GLU A 63 20.27 13.80 -13.03
C GLU A 63 19.33 13.85 -14.24
N GLN A 64 18.21 13.14 -14.21
CA GLN A 64 17.25 13.11 -15.32
C GLN A 64 16.64 14.48 -15.59
N VAL A 65 16.20 15.22 -14.55
CA VAL A 65 15.66 16.57 -14.71
C VAL A 65 16.72 17.49 -15.28
N THR A 66 17.93 17.49 -14.73
CA THR A 66 19.03 18.34 -15.18
C THR A 66 19.41 18.06 -16.65
N LYS A 67 19.45 16.78 -17.05
CA LYS A 67 19.73 16.39 -18.42
C LYS A 67 18.64 16.84 -19.39
N ARG A 68 17.37 16.62 -19.01
CA ARG A 68 16.21 17.03 -19.81
C ARG A 68 16.17 18.53 -20.02
N GLU A 69 16.45 19.31 -18.99
CA GLU A 69 16.37 20.77 -19.03
C GLU A 69 17.54 21.45 -19.75
N LYS A 70 18.67 20.78 -19.89
CA LYS A 70 19.73 21.26 -20.80
C LYS A 70 19.25 21.31 -22.26
N SER A 71 18.39 20.38 -22.65
CA SER A 71 17.86 20.26 -24.02
C SER A 71 16.57 21.05 -24.23
N ALA A 72 15.72 21.15 -23.20
CA ALA A 72 14.42 21.82 -23.23
C ALA A 72 14.09 22.41 -21.85
N PRO A 73 14.56 23.61 -21.54
CA PRO A 73 14.28 24.27 -20.26
C PRO A 73 12.78 24.41 -20.02
N ARG A 74 12.32 24.05 -18.83
CA ARG A 74 10.91 24.16 -18.40
C ARG A 74 10.84 24.93 -17.07
N SER A 75 9.88 25.84 -16.96
CA SER A 75 9.58 26.55 -15.71
C SER A 75 8.40 25.93 -14.92
N THR A 76 7.84 24.84 -15.43
CA THR A 76 6.68 24.17 -14.83
C THR A 76 7.03 23.51 -13.50
N PRO A 77 6.05 23.35 -12.58
CA PRO A 77 6.22 22.50 -11.39
C PRO A 77 6.68 21.09 -11.76
N LEU A 78 7.46 20.49 -10.88
CA LEU A 78 7.96 19.12 -10.98
C LEU A 78 7.15 18.26 -10.01
N VAL A 79 6.16 17.54 -10.53
CA VAL A 79 5.23 16.76 -9.71
C VAL A 79 5.73 15.33 -9.53
N ILE A 80 5.93 14.94 -8.28
CA ILE A 80 6.32 13.58 -7.89
C ILE A 80 5.18 12.98 -7.08
N LEU A 81 4.70 11.80 -7.47
CA LEU A 81 3.72 11.04 -6.70
C LEU A 81 4.43 9.90 -5.96
N GLU A 82 4.12 9.74 -4.69
CA GLU A 82 4.44 8.53 -3.93
C GLU A 82 3.14 7.82 -3.55
N LEU A 83 2.99 6.59 -4.04
CA LEU A 83 1.84 5.74 -3.78
C LEU A 83 2.16 4.82 -2.61
N GLY A 84 1.34 4.87 -1.55
CA GLY A 84 1.58 4.13 -0.32
C GLY A 84 2.79 4.65 0.47
N PRO A 85 2.78 5.91 0.96
CA PRO A 85 3.96 6.55 1.59
C PRO A 85 4.34 5.95 2.95
N GLY A 86 3.50 5.09 3.51
CA GLY A 86 3.73 4.48 4.82
C GLY A 86 3.98 5.53 5.91
N ASN A 87 5.17 5.54 6.50
CA ASN A 87 5.54 6.48 7.56
C ASN A 87 6.13 7.82 7.06
N GLY A 88 6.26 8.02 5.74
CA GLY A 88 6.80 9.23 5.14
C GLY A 88 8.33 9.33 5.09
N ASN A 89 9.06 8.32 5.56
CA ASN A 89 10.53 8.33 5.57
C ASN A 89 11.14 8.47 4.17
N LEU A 90 10.57 7.78 3.16
CA LEU A 90 11.10 7.84 1.80
C LEU A 90 10.99 9.28 1.25
N ALA A 91 9.83 9.93 1.39
CA ALA A 91 9.63 11.32 1.00
C ALA A 91 10.61 12.27 1.71
N ALA A 92 10.76 12.11 3.04
CA ALA A 92 11.65 12.94 3.85
C ALA A 92 13.10 12.84 3.40
N CYS A 93 13.62 11.62 3.26
CA CYS A 93 14.98 11.37 2.82
C CYS A 93 15.20 11.81 1.37
N PHE A 94 14.23 11.55 0.47
CA PHE A 94 14.29 11.99 -0.93
C PHE A 94 14.41 13.51 -1.05
N LEU A 95 13.51 14.24 -0.41
CA LEU A 95 13.49 15.70 -0.49
C LEU A 95 14.72 16.35 0.14
N SER A 96 15.18 15.82 1.27
CA SER A 96 16.40 16.28 1.94
C SER A 96 17.63 16.07 1.07
N HIS A 97 17.75 14.91 0.44
CA HIS A 97 18.88 14.62 -0.45
C HIS A 97 18.82 15.43 -1.73
N LEU A 98 17.63 15.54 -2.36
CA LEU A 98 17.43 16.36 -3.55
C LEU A 98 17.82 17.83 -3.31
N LYS A 99 17.40 18.39 -2.16
CA LYS A 99 17.81 19.75 -1.75
C LYS A 99 19.32 19.89 -1.60
N THR A 100 19.98 18.84 -1.12
CA THR A 100 21.44 18.83 -0.97
C THR A 100 22.17 18.78 -2.31
N LEU A 101 21.63 18.03 -3.28
CA LEU A 101 22.18 17.94 -4.63
C LEU A 101 22.01 19.22 -5.44
N ASP A 102 20.88 19.89 -5.28
CA ASP A 102 20.51 21.08 -6.06
C ASP A 102 21.19 22.36 -5.54
N LYS A 103 22.50 22.48 -5.78
CA LYS A 103 23.29 23.64 -5.36
C LYS A 103 22.86 24.96 -6.02
N THR A 104 22.19 24.88 -7.15
CA THR A 104 21.75 26.05 -7.94
C THR A 104 20.31 26.45 -7.64
N SER A 105 19.59 25.69 -6.84
CA SER A 105 18.17 25.89 -6.56
C SER A 105 17.31 25.92 -7.84
N ALA A 106 17.68 25.13 -8.84
CA ALA A 106 16.98 25.07 -10.11
C ALA A 106 15.86 23.99 -10.14
N VAL A 107 15.98 22.96 -9.33
CA VAL A 107 15.09 21.79 -9.32
C VAL A 107 14.22 21.75 -8.06
N TYR A 108 14.85 21.69 -6.88
CA TYR A 108 14.14 21.50 -5.60
C TYR A 108 13.02 22.53 -5.35
N PRO A 109 13.18 23.87 -5.60
CA PRO A 109 12.12 24.84 -5.35
C PRO A 109 10.85 24.61 -6.17
N ARG A 110 10.93 23.85 -7.27
CA ARG A 110 9.83 23.57 -8.18
C ARG A 110 9.12 22.26 -7.86
N VAL A 111 9.69 21.43 -6.97
CA VAL A 111 9.11 20.13 -6.63
C VAL A 111 7.80 20.30 -5.87
N GLN A 112 6.82 19.54 -6.31
CA GLN A 112 5.57 19.27 -5.62
C GLN A 112 5.50 17.76 -5.36
N TYR A 113 5.73 17.34 -4.12
CA TYR A 113 5.72 15.95 -3.72
C TYR A 113 4.35 15.61 -3.16
N VAL A 114 3.68 14.64 -3.76
CA VAL A 114 2.30 14.28 -3.43
C VAL A 114 2.27 12.87 -2.86
N LEU A 115 1.89 12.75 -1.60
CA LEU A 115 1.66 11.48 -0.93
C LEU A 115 0.23 11.01 -1.21
N ILE A 116 0.08 9.79 -1.67
CA ILE A 116 -1.23 9.20 -2.02
C ILE A 116 -1.41 7.90 -1.26
N ASP A 117 -2.51 7.82 -0.52
CA ASP A 117 -2.94 6.62 0.17
C ASP A 117 -4.47 6.61 0.25
N TRP A 118 -5.07 5.44 0.37
CA TRP A 118 -6.50 5.30 0.53
C TRP A 118 -6.98 5.57 1.96
N GLU A 119 -6.07 5.54 2.94
CA GLU A 119 -6.35 5.74 4.36
C GLU A 119 -5.81 7.09 4.85
N GLN A 120 -6.71 8.01 5.27
CA GLN A 120 -6.33 9.33 5.77
C GLN A 120 -5.36 9.27 6.94
N ALA A 121 -5.55 8.30 7.86
CA ALA A 121 -4.68 8.15 9.02
C ALA A 121 -3.22 7.84 8.65
N THR A 122 -3.00 7.07 7.58
CA THR A 122 -1.66 6.82 7.02
C THR A 122 -1.03 8.12 6.53
N LEU A 123 -1.78 8.93 5.79
CA LEU A 123 -1.31 10.22 5.27
C LEU A 123 -0.98 11.20 6.39
N ASP A 124 -1.85 11.30 7.40
CA ASP A 124 -1.61 12.17 8.57
C ASP A 124 -0.32 11.75 9.30
N GLY A 125 -0.13 10.45 9.44
CA GLY A 125 1.08 9.91 10.03
C GLY A 125 2.34 10.15 9.21
N ALA A 126 2.26 10.05 7.88
CA ALA A 126 3.37 10.37 6.99
C ALA A 126 3.73 11.85 7.06
N LEU A 127 2.74 12.75 7.01
CA LEU A 127 2.94 14.19 7.14
C LEU A 127 3.52 14.60 8.51
N ALA A 128 3.27 13.82 9.55
CA ALA A 128 3.84 14.03 10.88
C ALA A 128 5.32 13.59 11.00
N HIS A 129 5.93 13.04 9.94
CA HIS A 129 7.34 12.66 9.96
C HIS A 129 8.21 13.89 10.27
N PRO A 130 9.10 13.84 11.29
CA PRO A 130 9.84 15.02 11.75
C PRO A 130 10.61 15.74 10.63
N ASP A 131 11.27 14.98 9.78
CA ASP A 131 12.11 15.53 8.72
C ASP A 131 11.29 16.10 7.55
N LEU A 132 10.00 15.77 7.41
CA LEU A 132 9.12 16.42 6.44
C LEU A 132 8.75 17.86 6.82
N ALA A 133 8.87 18.23 8.09
CA ALA A 133 8.59 19.60 8.54
C ALA A 133 9.43 20.65 7.78
N ALA A 134 10.67 20.31 7.40
CA ALA A 134 11.56 21.17 6.61
C ALA A 134 11.12 21.32 5.12
N HIS A 135 10.15 20.51 4.68
CA HIS A 135 9.68 20.44 3.30
C HIS A 135 8.16 20.68 3.17
N LYS A 136 7.50 21.17 4.23
CA LYS A 136 6.03 21.33 4.30
C LYS A 136 5.42 22.09 3.12
N ASP A 137 6.14 23.07 2.57
CA ASP A 137 5.68 23.85 1.41
C ASP A 137 5.82 23.10 0.08
N ARG A 138 6.38 21.91 0.09
CA ARG A 138 6.62 21.05 -1.08
C ARG A 138 5.84 19.75 -1.04
N VAL A 139 5.27 19.41 0.12
CA VAL A 139 4.57 18.14 0.33
C VAL A 139 3.08 18.41 0.53
N ARG A 140 2.26 17.63 -0.13
CA ARG A 140 0.82 17.55 0.14
C ARG A 140 0.37 16.10 0.15
N ALA A 141 -0.74 15.82 0.82
CA ALA A 141 -1.36 14.51 0.85
C ALA A 141 -2.69 14.54 0.10
N VAL A 142 -3.03 13.42 -0.52
CA VAL A 142 -4.28 13.22 -1.25
C VAL A 142 -4.80 11.82 -0.96
N VAL A 143 -6.02 11.73 -0.44
CA VAL A 143 -6.71 10.44 -0.32
C VAL A 143 -7.11 9.97 -1.71
N GLY A 144 -6.60 8.80 -2.10
CA GLY A 144 -6.83 8.23 -3.42
C GLY A 144 -6.32 6.81 -3.50
N THR A 145 -6.55 6.17 -4.62
CA THR A 145 -6.08 4.81 -4.94
C THR A 145 -5.21 4.85 -6.19
N VAL A 146 -4.54 3.74 -6.52
CA VAL A 146 -3.64 3.69 -7.70
C VAL A 146 -4.38 3.90 -9.02
N ASP A 147 -5.67 3.62 -9.05
CA ASP A 147 -6.58 3.78 -10.19
C ASP A 147 -7.43 5.06 -10.12
N GLN A 148 -7.41 5.77 -8.99
CA GLN A 148 -8.16 7.01 -8.78
C GLN A 148 -7.29 8.05 -8.06
N LEU A 149 -6.75 8.98 -8.83
CA LEU A 149 -5.82 10.02 -8.38
C LEU A 149 -6.50 11.40 -8.39
N PRO A 150 -7.38 11.71 -7.41
CA PRO A 150 -8.15 12.95 -7.42
C PRO A 150 -7.24 14.18 -7.33
N GLY A 151 -7.51 15.19 -8.14
CA GLY A 151 -6.74 16.42 -8.16
C GLY A 151 -5.35 16.32 -8.79
N ILE A 152 -5.04 15.22 -9.46
CA ILE A 152 -3.86 15.06 -10.30
C ILE A 152 -4.30 15.23 -11.76
N ALA A 153 -3.76 16.25 -12.41
CA ALA A 153 -4.10 16.51 -13.81
C ALA A 153 -3.35 15.53 -14.74
N ASP A 154 -3.98 15.19 -15.85
CA ASP A 154 -3.36 14.35 -16.86
C ASP A 154 -2.05 14.97 -17.36
N GLN A 155 -1.04 14.14 -17.60
CA GLN A 155 0.26 14.52 -18.12
C GLN A 155 1.04 15.56 -17.25
N SER A 156 0.61 15.74 -15.98
CA SER A 156 1.27 16.67 -15.06
C SER A 156 2.38 16.06 -14.21
N VAL A 157 2.50 14.73 -14.22
CA VAL A 157 3.39 13.97 -13.32
C VAL A 157 4.75 13.74 -13.97
N ASP A 158 5.81 14.09 -13.25
CA ASP A 158 7.19 13.83 -13.69
C ASP A 158 7.71 12.47 -13.25
N ARG A 159 7.34 12.03 -12.05
CA ARG A 159 7.78 10.77 -11.46
C ARG A 159 6.69 10.16 -10.60
N ILE A 160 6.53 8.84 -10.69
CA ILE A 160 5.76 8.04 -9.74
C ILE A 160 6.73 7.14 -8.99
N ILE A 161 6.62 7.11 -7.67
CA ILE A 161 7.33 6.22 -6.77
C ILE A 161 6.30 5.29 -6.15
N CYS A 162 6.52 4.00 -6.26
CA CYS A 162 5.67 2.96 -5.68
C CYS A 162 6.60 1.87 -5.13
N ASN A 163 6.73 1.81 -3.81
CA ASN A 163 7.61 0.86 -3.14
C ASN A 163 6.79 -0.07 -2.27
N GLU A 164 6.91 -1.39 -2.52
CA GLU A 164 6.25 -2.46 -1.75
C GLU A 164 4.72 -2.31 -1.61
N LEU A 165 4.05 -1.78 -2.64
CA LEU A 165 2.59 -1.63 -2.67
C LEU A 165 1.90 -2.68 -3.55
N TRP A 166 2.56 -3.18 -4.60
CA TRP A 166 1.93 -4.06 -5.59
C TRP A 166 1.38 -5.36 -5.00
N ASN A 167 2.02 -5.89 -3.97
CA ASN A 167 1.58 -7.08 -3.24
C ASN A 167 0.29 -6.86 -2.43
N ASP A 168 -0.04 -5.61 -2.12
CA ASP A 168 -1.25 -5.24 -1.37
C ASP A 168 -2.43 -4.90 -2.29
N LEU A 169 -2.18 -4.73 -3.60
CA LEU A 169 -3.23 -4.45 -4.56
C LEU A 169 -4.04 -5.70 -4.90
N PRO A 170 -5.37 -5.57 -5.04
CA PRO A 170 -6.21 -6.68 -5.44
C PRO A 170 -5.75 -7.30 -6.77
N THR A 171 -5.50 -8.59 -6.77
CA THR A 171 -4.94 -9.33 -7.92
C THR A 171 -5.85 -10.49 -8.29
N LYS A 172 -6.21 -10.61 -9.58
CA LYS A 172 -6.96 -11.75 -10.09
C LYS A 172 -6.06 -12.96 -10.28
N LEU A 173 -6.55 -14.12 -9.89
CA LEU A 173 -5.90 -15.39 -10.18
C LEU A 173 -6.56 -16.00 -11.41
N MET A 174 -5.78 -16.15 -12.47
CA MET A 174 -6.26 -16.67 -13.76
C MET A 174 -5.55 -17.97 -14.07
N ALA A 175 -6.32 -19.01 -14.43
CA ALA A 175 -5.80 -20.27 -14.91
C ALA A 175 -5.99 -20.38 -16.42
N LYS A 176 -5.02 -20.99 -17.14
CA LYS A 176 -5.17 -21.35 -18.52
C LYS A 176 -5.41 -22.85 -18.65
N ASN A 177 -6.60 -23.21 -19.12
CA ASN A 177 -7.02 -24.59 -19.28
C ASN A 177 -7.44 -24.85 -20.74
N ALA A 178 -6.76 -25.76 -21.41
CA ALA A 178 -7.06 -26.20 -22.79
C ALA A 178 -7.25 -25.06 -23.84
N GLY A 179 -6.70 -23.89 -23.57
CA GLY A 179 -6.80 -22.71 -24.45
C GLY A 179 -7.73 -21.62 -23.94
N ASP A 180 -8.60 -21.93 -22.99
CA ASP A 180 -9.45 -20.97 -22.32
C ASP A 180 -8.74 -20.33 -21.11
N ILE A 181 -9.15 -19.12 -20.76
CA ILE A 181 -8.70 -18.40 -19.56
C ILE A 181 -9.86 -18.38 -18.58
N GLU A 182 -9.64 -18.94 -17.42
CA GLU A 182 -10.63 -19.08 -16.36
C GLU A 182 -10.18 -18.27 -15.15
N GLU A 183 -11.11 -17.57 -14.47
CA GLU A 183 -10.84 -16.89 -13.22
C GLU A 183 -11.07 -17.85 -12.05
N GLU A 184 -10.10 -17.95 -11.14
CA GLU A 184 -10.22 -18.80 -9.97
C GLU A 184 -10.99 -18.09 -8.85
N PHE A 185 -11.94 -18.83 -8.26
CA PHE A 185 -12.73 -18.42 -7.11
C PHE A 185 -12.25 -19.19 -5.88
N MET A 186 -12.17 -18.51 -4.74
CA MET A 186 -11.74 -19.11 -3.49
C MET A 186 -12.57 -18.67 -2.30
N ARG A 187 -12.44 -19.40 -1.20
CA ARG A 187 -13.03 -19.06 0.10
C ARG A 187 -11.93 -19.02 1.15
N PRO A 188 -11.90 -18.02 2.04
CA PRO A 188 -11.03 -18.05 3.20
C PRO A 188 -11.40 -19.20 4.14
N ASN A 189 -10.40 -19.79 4.78
CA ASN A 189 -10.59 -20.68 5.91
C ASN A 189 -9.66 -20.29 7.06
N LEU A 190 -10.06 -20.62 8.28
CA LEU A 190 -9.18 -20.58 9.43
C LEU A 190 -8.51 -21.95 9.63
N SER A 191 -7.31 -21.95 10.20
CA SER A 191 -6.72 -23.20 10.67
C SER A 191 -7.59 -23.84 11.75
N GLU A 192 -7.59 -25.16 11.84
CA GLU A 192 -8.35 -25.90 12.86
C GLU A 192 -8.03 -25.40 14.27
N THR A 193 -6.76 -25.15 14.56
CA THR A 193 -6.31 -24.63 15.85
C THR A 193 -6.95 -23.30 16.19
N LEU A 194 -7.02 -22.39 15.23
CA LEU A 194 -7.57 -21.07 15.43
C LEU A 194 -9.10 -21.10 15.52
N HIS A 195 -9.75 -21.91 14.66
CA HIS A 195 -11.18 -22.14 14.71
C HIS A 195 -11.63 -22.68 16.07
N ALA A 196 -10.87 -23.60 16.67
CA ALA A 196 -11.14 -24.15 17.99
C ALA A 196 -11.10 -23.12 19.14
N THR A 197 -10.45 -21.98 18.93
CA THR A 197 -10.41 -20.89 19.92
C THR A 197 -11.61 -19.95 19.84
N ILE A 198 -12.41 -20.03 18.77
CA ILE A 198 -13.55 -19.15 18.55
C ILE A 198 -14.83 -19.81 19.10
N GLN A 199 -15.29 -19.31 20.24
CA GLN A 199 -16.45 -19.85 20.93
C GLN A 199 -17.77 -19.63 20.19
N ASP A 200 -17.95 -18.48 19.53
CA ASP A 200 -19.12 -18.13 18.73
C ASP A 200 -18.74 -17.93 17.28
N TRP A 201 -18.69 -19.05 16.55
CA TRP A 201 -18.34 -19.06 15.14
C TRP A 201 -19.30 -18.22 14.27
N SER A 202 -20.60 -18.30 14.53
CA SER A 202 -21.60 -17.55 13.77
C SER A 202 -21.45 -16.05 13.96
N LYS A 203 -21.13 -15.59 15.17
CA LYS A 203 -20.85 -14.17 15.45
C LYS A 203 -19.57 -13.73 14.76
N PHE A 204 -18.53 -14.57 14.81
CA PHE A 204 -17.27 -14.29 14.12
C PHE A 204 -17.46 -14.13 12.63
N VAL A 205 -18.12 -15.08 11.94
CA VAL A 205 -18.35 -15.02 10.49
C VAL A 205 -19.12 -13.77 10.10
N ARG A 206 -20.22 -13.46 10.80
CA ARG A 206 -20.98 -12.23 10.52
C ARG A 206 -20.13 -10.96 10.68
N ALA A 207 -19.34 -10.88 11.74
CA ALA A 207 -18.45 -9.73 11.98
C ALA A 207 -17.35 -9.63 10.92
N PHE A 208 -16.79 -10.78 10.51
CA PHE A 208 -15.78 -10.84 9.46
C PHE A 208 -16.33 -10.36 8.12
N GLU A 209 -17.48 -10.88 7.68
CA GLU A 209 -18.12 -10.48 6.42
C GLU A 209 -18.55 -9.01 6.41
N ALA A 210 -19.06 -8.52 7.52
CA ALA A 210 -19.47 -7.12 7.69
C ALA A 210 -18.29 -6.15 7.90
N LYS A 211 -17.06 -6.64 8.08
CA LYS A 211 -15.89 -5.85 8.48
C LYS A 211 -16.13 -5.07 9.80
N ASP A 212 -16.86 -5.69 10.72
CA ASP A 212 -17.13 -5.11 12.05
C ASP A 212 -15.90 -5.24 12.95
N ILE A 213 -15.04 -4.22 12.88
CA ILE A 213 -13.75 -4.19 13.56
C ILE A 213 -13.89 -4.30 15.07
N GLU A 214 -14.89 -3.64 15.67
CA GLU A 214 -15.05 -3.63 17.12
C GLU A 214 -15.48 -5.01 17.64
N THR A 215 -16.38 -5.67 16.93
CA THR A 215 -16.72 -7.06 17.26
C THR A 215 -15.54 -7.99 17.02
N LEU A 216 -14.80 -7.84 15.91
CA LEU A 216 -13.65 -8.69 15.60
C LEU A 216 -12.50 -8.58 16.62
N LYS A 217 -12.29 -7.42 17.21
CA LYS A 217 -11.30 -7.22 18.30
C LYS A 217 -11.63 -8.03 19.57
N THR A 218 -12.86 -8.51 19.74
CA THR A 218 -13.25 -9.35 20.88
C THR A 218 -12.83 -10.82 20.72
N PHE A 219 -12.42 -11.22 19.54
CA PHE A 219 -11.94 -12.57 19.25
C PHE A 219 -10.40 -12.65 19.36
N PRO A 220 -9.85 -13.87 19.51
CA PRO A 220 -8.40 -14.07 19.40
C PRO A 220 -7.86 -13.51 18.08
N PRO A 221 -6.59 -13.08 18.02
CA PRO A 221 -5.95 -12.66 16.76
C PRO A 221 -6.03 -13.77 15.72
N PHE A 222 -6.60 -13.49 14.57
CA PHE A 222 -6.84 -14.46 13.50
C PHE A 222 -6.20 -14.07 12.16
N LEU A 223 -5.78 -12.82 12.01
CA LEU A 223 -5.00 -12.37 10.87
C LEU A 223 -3.54 -12.24 11.30
N GLU A 224 -2.79 -13.32 11.14
CA GLU A 224 -1.34 -13.25 11.13
C GLU A 224 -0.92 -13.10 9.67
N ILE A 225 -0.12 -12.07 9.38
CA ILE A 225 0.58 -12.05 8.11
C ILE A 225 1.58 -13.19 8.17
N GLY A 226 1.33 -14.22 7.37
CA GLY A 226 2.42 -15.04 6.91
C GLY A 226 3.40 -14.09 6.23
N ARG A 227 4.62 -13.97 6.76
CA ARG A 227 5.69 -13.34 6.00
C ARG A 227 5.72 -14.04 4.66
N ALA A 228 5.41 -13.32 3.59
CA ALA A 228 5.76 -13.79 2.27
C ALA A 228 7.27 -13.99 2.35
N HIS A 229 7.69 -15.25 2.42
CA HIS A 229 9.09 -15.58 2.29
C HIS A 229 9.44 -15.27 0.83
N VAL A 230 10.13 -14.15 0.64
CA VAL A 230 10.89 -13.88 -0.56
C VAL A 230 12.08 -14.81 -0.58
#